data_c74fee7e368d0342edaea9eac259e047
#
_entry.id   c74fee7e368d0342edaea9eac259e047
#
_cell.length_a   1.000
_cell.length_b   1.000
_cell.length_c   1.000
_cell.angle_alpha   90.00
_cell.angle_beta   90.00
_cell.angle_gamma   90.00
#
_symmetry.space_group_name_H-M   'P 1'
#
loop_
_entity.id
_entity.type
_entity.pdbx_description
1 polymer ?
#
loop_
_entity_poly.entity_id
_entity_poly.type
_entity_poly.pdbx_seq_one_letter_code
_entity_poly.pdbx_strand_id
1 'polypeptide(L)'
;MKYISIFIAVTMIFLYSCTNAKANTSDEKQSRNINENLYFDVDNAYKYIKAQTDLGPRNYGSEAHKKVRSFFKQEISNIGYEVYSHNFEAPYIKGRIGENIYAFLKGKTDDYIIIASHFDSRSVAEKDPIEFNRDKPISGANDGASSSGVLIELMRALKNHNDLPYSVCFVLFDLEDDGNLFDVYGSSLIETDWIQGSIAFVNEIILRDKIIDKQKIKFGILLDMVGSKTAKFKYESFAHTYYSSIYNKVWQYASDLGYGKYFFDEHYGTITDDHTPFLNERIPFIDVIDMGYPFHHTSQDTIDKLDKKTLEAVGKTIEYTIKNSDKIF
;
A
#
# COMPACT_ATOMS: atom_id res chain seq x y z
N MET A 1 8.56 -60.30 -61.42
CA MET A 1 9.05 -58.91 -61.51
C MET A 1 8.78 -58.24 -60.16
N LYS A 2 9.84 -58.03 -59.37
CA LYS A 2 9.75 -57.43 -58.00
C LYS A 2 10.22 -55.97 -58.14
N TYR A 3 9.34 -55.03 -57.81
CA TYR A 3 9.71 -53.61 -57.70
C TYR A 3 10.23 -53.35 -56.28
N ILE A 4 11.47 -52.89 -56.20
CA ILE A 4 12.09 -52.40 -54.97
C ILE A 4 11.88 -50.90 -54.91
N SER A 5 11.11 -50.42 -53.93
CA SER A 5 10.94 -48.98 -53.66
C SER A 5 12.00 -48.56 -52.65
N ILE A 6 12.85 -47.62 -53.05
CA ILE A 6 13.87 -46.98 -52.23
C ILE A 6 13.21 -45.78 -51.52
N PHE A 7 13.14 -45.82 -50.20
CA PHE A 7 12.76 -44.66 -49.36
C PHE A 7 14.02 -43.84 -49.08
N ILE A 8 14.05 -42.63 -49.60
CA ILE A 8 15.06 -41.63 -49.26
C ILE A 8 14.54 -40.86 -48.05
N ALA A 9 15.14 -41.04 -46.87
CA ALA A 9 14.89 -40.25 -45.67
C ALA A 9 15.69 -38.94 -45.78
N VAL A 10 14.98 -37.82 -45.95
CA VAL A 10 15.56 -36.48 -45.88
C VAL A 10 15.52 -36.02 -44.40
N THR A 11 16.70 -36.02 -43.79
CA THR A 11 16.89 -35.51 -42.43
C THR A 11 16.96 -33.96 -42.49
N MET A 12 15.89 -33.27 -42.15
CA MET A 12 15.93 -31.81 -41.91
C MET A 12 16.58 -31.53 -40.54
N ILE A 13 17.79 -31.01 -40.57
CA ILE A 13 18.44 -30.45 -39.41
C ILE A 13 17.89 -29.04 -39.17
N PHE A 14 17.02 -28.84 -38.17
CA PHE A 14 16.64 -27.52 -37.70
C PHE A 14 17.79 -26.91 -36.91
N LEU A 15 18.46 -25.95 -37.48
CA LEU A 15 19.36 -25.06 -36.76
C LEU A 15 18.51 -24.10 -35.96
N TYR A 16 18.28 -24.38 -34.67
CA TYR A 16 17.74 -23.38 -33.73
C TYR A 16 18.84 -22.36 -33.46
N SER A 17 18.74 -21.22 -34.12
CA SER A 17 19.59 -20.08 -33.84
C SER A 17 19.15 -19.45 -32.53
N CYS A 18 20.04 -19.47 -31.52
CA CYS A 18 19.87 -18.71 -30.27
C CYS A 18 19.90 -17.21 -30.55
N THR A 19 18.73 -16.58 -30.59
CA THR A 19 18.59 -15.11 -30.64
C THR A 19 18.01 -14.51 -29.36
N ASN A 20 18.14 -15.17 -28.22
CA ASN A 20 17.57 -14.67 -26.94
C ASN A 20 18.57 -14.03 -25.97
N ALA A 21 19.81 -13.70 -26.39
CA ALA A 21 20.82 -13.18 -25.47
C ALA A 21 20.98 -11.66 -25.46
N LYS A 22 20.27 -10.90 -26.34
CA LYS A 22 20.47 -9.43 -26.40
C LYS A 22 19.30 -8.60 -25.84
N ALA A 23 18.10 -9.16 -25.68
CA ALA A 23 16.95 -8.42 -25.12
C ALA A 23 17.10 -8.22 -23.60
N ASN A 24 17.57 -9.24 -22.86
CA ASN A 24 17.70 -9.16 -21.39
C ASN A 24 18.75 -8.15 -20.89
N THR A 25 19.77 -7.81 -21.68
CA THR A 25 20.84 -6.92 -21.21
C THR A 25 20.48 -5.43 -21.28
N SER A 26 19.57 -5.03 -22.17
CA SER A 26 19.11 -3.66 -22.26
C SER A 26 18.12 -3.31 -21.13
N ASP A 27 17.19 -4.21 -20.85
CA ASP A 27 16.17 -4.01 -19.85
C ASP A 27 16.75 -4.07 -18.42
N GLU A 28 17.66 -4.99 -18.15
CA GLU A 28 18.41 -5.03 -16.89
C GLU A 28 19.29 -3.81 -16.69
N LYS A 29 19.90 -3.27 -17.73
CA LYS A 29 20.73 -2.08 -17.64
C LYS A 29 19.89 -0.82 -17.45
N GLN A 30 18.70 -0.76 -18.06
CA GLN A 30 17.77 0.35 -17.90
C GLN A 30 17.17 0.35 -16.48
N SER A 31 16.72 -0.81 -15.97
CA SER A 31 16.19 -0.93 -14.60
C SER A 31 17.25 -0.62 -13.54
N ARG A 32 18.51 -1.00 -13.73
CA ARG A 32 19.62 -0.64 -12.83
C ARG A 32 19.82 0.89 -12.78
N ASN A 33 19.85 1.58 -13.92
CA ASN A 33 20.02 3.03 -13.95
C ASN A 33 18.87 3.80 -13.27
N ILE A 34 17.63 3.28 -13.35
CA ILE A 34 16.48 3.88 -12.67
C ILE A 34 16.61 3.71 -11.16
N ASN A 35 16.98 2.51 -10.69
CA ASN A 35 17.12 2.19 -9.27
C ASN A 35 18.25 2.95 -8.57
N GLU A 36 19.32 3.34 -9.28
CA GLU A 36 20.44 4.11 -8.72
C GLU A 36 20.04 5.51 -8.23
N ASN A 37 18.86 6.00 -8.60
CA ASN A 37 18.34 7.32 -8.19
C ASN A 37 17.20 7.25 -7.18
N LEU A 38 16.99 6.09 -6.54
CA LEU A 38 15.98 5.88 -5.50
C LEU A 38 16.65 5.66 -4.14
N TYR A 39 16.06 6.23 -3.10
CA TYR A 39 16.60 6.25 -1.74
C TYR A 39 15.86 5.32 -0.77
N PHE A 40 14.79 4.65 -1.22
CA PHE A 40 14.03 3.71 -0.40
C PHE A 40 14.92 2.53 0.03
N ASP A 41 15.01 2.32 1.33
CA ASP A 41 15.77 1.26 1.97
C ASP A 41 14.82 0.28 2.68
N VAL A 42 14.72 -0.92 2.14
CA VAL A 42 13.82 -1.94 2.68
C VAL A 42 14.20 -2.41 4.08
N ASP A 43 15.47 -2.31 4.47
CA ASP A 43 15.89 -2.68 5.82
C ASP A 43 15.37 -1.68 6.85
N ASN A 44 15.27 -0.41 6.51
CA ASN A 44 14.62 0.60 7.35
C ASN A 44 13.11 0.37 7.43
N ALA A 45 12.44 0.15 6.29
CA ALA A 45 11.02 -0.18 6.28
C ALA A 45 10.72 -1.39 7.20
N TYR A 46 11.50 -2.45 7.07
CA TYR A 46 11.35 -3.64 7.90
C TYR A 46 11.60 -3.37 9.40
N LYS A 47 12.53 -2.47 9.76
CA LYS A 47 12.74 -2.03 11.16
C LYS A 47 11.50 -1.30 11.69
N TYR A 48 10.88 -0.42 10.90
CA TYR A 48 9.66 0.28 11.30
C TYR A 48 8.49 -0.70 11.49
N ILE A 49 8.36 -1.70 10.63
CA ILE A 49 7.35 -2.76 10.76
C ILE A 49 7.60 -3.55 12.06
N LYS A 50 8.85 -3.98 12.27
CA LYS A 50 9.22 -4.74 13.47
C LYS A 50 8.97 -3.95 14.74
N ALA A 51 9.31 -2.67 14.78
CA ALA A 51 9.08 -1.82 15.95
C ALA A 51 7.58 -1.73 16.31
N GLN A 52 6.69 -1.69 15.32
CA GLN A 52 5.25 -1.72 15.52
C GLN A 52 4.78 -3.07 16.09
N THR A 53 5.18 -4.17 15.46
CA THR A 53 4.75 -5.51 15.86
C THR A 53 5.30 -5.94 17.23
N ASP A 54 6.49 -5.45 17.61
CA ASP A 54 7.07 -5.67 18.94
C ASP A 54 6.26 -4.99 20.06
N LEU A 55 5.44 -3.98 19.76
CA LEU A 55 4.51 -3.37 20.73
C LEU A 55 3.32 -4.29 21.06
N GLY A 56 3.04 -5.26 20.21
CA GLY A 56 1.87 -6.12 20.26
C GLY A 56 0.72 -5.62 19.37
N PRO A 57 -0.47 -6.23 19.49
CA PRO A 57 -1.67 -5.82 18.75
C PRO A 57 -2.03 -4.36 19.01
N ARG A 58 -2.17 -3.60 17.92
CA ARG A 58 -2.42 -2.15 17.93
C ARG A 58 -3.90 -1.82 17.78
N ASN A 59 -4.76 -2.74 18.23
CA ASN A 59 -6.20 -2.57 18.22
C ASN A 59 -6.65 -1.44 19.17
N TYR A 60 -7.77 -0.83 18.87
CA TYR A 60 -8.31 0.30 19.62
C TYR A 60 -8.30 0.08 21.14
N GLY A 61 -7.80 1.08 21.85
CA GLY A 61 -7.77 1.10 23.33
C GLY A 61 -6.62 0.30 23.96
N SER A 62 -5.85 -0.49 23.19
CA SER A 62 -4.69 -1.22 23.73
C SER A 62 -3.53 -0.27 24.10
N GLU A 63 -2.63 -0.74 24.95
CA GLU A 63 -1.39 0.00 25.25
C GLU A 63 -0.47 0.09 24.04
N ALA A 64 -0.49 -0.92 23.16
CA ALA A 64 0.24 -0.89 21.89
C ALA A 64 -0.27 0.21 20.96
N HIS A 65 -1.60 0.39 20.88
CA HIS A 65 -2.23 1.46 20.11
C HIS A 65 -1.82 2.87 20.57
N LYS A 66 -1.72 3.10 21.88
CA LYS A 66 -1.21 4.37 22.41
C LYS A 66 0.27 4.58 22.10
N LYS A 67 1.08 3.53 22.25
CA LYS A 67 2.53 3.58 22.06
C LYS A 67 2.90 3.78 20.57
N VAL A 68 2.18 3.14 19.65
CA VAL A 68 2.48 3.26 18.21
C VAL A 68 2.26 4.67 17.69
N ARG A 69 1.24 5.39 18.18
CA ARG A 69 1.04 6.81 17.84
C ARG A 69 2.23 7.67 18.28
N SER A 70 2.71 7.46 19.49
CA SER A 70 3.91 8.16 19.99
C SER A 70 5.16 7.79 19.18
N PHE A 71 5.31 6.52 18.82
CA PHE A 71 6.39 6.02 17.97
C PHE A 71 6.40 6.73 16.61
N PHE A 72 5.26 6.78 15.91
CA PHE A 72 5.19 7.46 14.62
C PHE A 72 5.51 8.94 14.70
N LYS A 73 4.94 9.65 15.68
CA LYS A 73 5.24 11.07 15.88
C LYS A 73 6.74 11.31 16.12
N GLN A 74 7.38 10.45 16.88
CA GLN A 74 8.82 10.54 17.13
C GLN A 74 9.63 10.26 15.87
N GLU A 75 9.32 9.17 15.11
CA GLU A 75 10.07 8.81 13.91
C GLU A 75 9.91 9.86 12.81
N ILE A 76 8.69 10.36 12.58
CA ILE A 76 8.42 11.42 11.61
C ILE A 76 9.20 12.69 11.98
N SER A 77 9.22 13.05 13.27
CA SER A 77 10.01 14.19 13.76
C SER A 77 11.51 13.95 13.61
N ASN A 78 12.01 12.74 13.90
CA ASN A 78 13.44 12.37 13.72
C ASN A 78 13.89 12.48 12.26
N ILE A 79 13.03 12.15 11.31
CA ILE A 79 13.27 12.35 9.87
C ILE A 79 13.33 13.86 9.55
N GLY A 80 12.78 14.72 10.42
CA GLY A 80 12.77 16.18 10.30
C GLY A 80 11.54 16.74 9.59
N TYR A 81 10.39 16.12 9.76
CA TYR A 81 9.10 16.67 9.38
C TYR A 81 8.43 17.37 10.56
N GLU A 82 7.62 18.37 10.27
CA GLU A 82 6.60 18.85 11.19
C GLU A 82 5.46 17.83 11.22
N VAL A 83 5.04 17.43 12.43
CA VAL A 83 4.06 16.39 12.66
C VAL A 83 2.74 17.02 13.06
N TYR A 84 1.69 16.67 12.37
CA TYR A 84 0.33 17.10 12.66
C TYR A 84 -0.50 15.94 13.18
N SER A 85 -1.33 16.22 14.18
CA SER A 85 -2.30 15.27 14.74
C SER A 85 -3.72 15.74 14.44
N HIS A 86 -4.52 14.85 13.87
CA HIS A 86 -5.95 15.02 13.70
C HIS A 86 -6.68 14.11 14.66
N ASN A 87 -7.09 14.66 15.81
CA ASN A 87 -7.93 13.96 16.77
C ASN A 87 -9.38 14.06 16.34
N PHE A 88 -10.10 12.94 16.31
CA PHE A 88 -11.48 12.88 15.84
C PHE A 88 -12.31 11.92 16.69
N GLU A 89 -13.62 12.18 16.80
CA GLU A 89 -14.56 11.16 17.22
C GLU A 89 -14.94 10.34 15.99
N ALA A 90 -14.92 9.01 16.13
CA ALA A 90 -15.25 8.10 15.03
C ALA A 90 -16.65 8.42 14.46
N PRO A 91 -16.79 8.74 13.16
CA PRO A 91 -18.03 9.23 12.58
C PRO A 91 -19.25 8.33 12.80
N TYR A 92 -19.03 7.03 12.86
CA TYR A 92 -20.12 6.05 12.99
C TYR A 92 -20.05 5.21 14.27
N ILE A 93 -19.00 5.36 15.10
CA ILE A 93 -18.84 4.61 16.36
C ILE A 93 -18.75 5.58 17.52
N LYS A 94 -19.89 5.94 18.06
CA LYS A 94 -20.00 6.91 19.16
C LYS A 94 -19.05 6.59 20.33
N GLY A 95 -18.31 7.61 20.77
CA GLY A 95 -17.42 7.53 21.92
C GLY A 95 -16.04 6.93 21.65
N ARG A 96 -15.76 6.51 20.40
CA ARG A 96 -14.40 6.17 19.99
C ARG A 96 -13.65 7.41 19.53
N ILE A 97 -12.47 7.62 20.08
CA ILE A 97 -11.59 8.74 19.72
C ILE A 97 -10.34 8.17 19.05
N GLY A 98 -10.15 8.54 17.78
CA GLY A 98 -8.97 8.20 17.00
C GLY A 98 -8.02 9.40 16.83
N GLU A 99 -6.81 9.12 16.35
CA GLU A 99 -5.81 10.12 16.02
C GLU A 99 -5.11 9.80 14.70
N ASN A 100 -5.49 10.44 13.61
CA ASN A 100 -4.70 10.40 12.38
C ASN A 100 -3.44 11.24 12.54
N ILE A 101 -2.33 10.77 11.98
CA ILE A 101 -1.04 11.46 12.01
C ILE A 101 -0.67 11.81 10.58
N TYR A 102 -0.30 13.06 10.31
CA TYR A 102 0.06 13.46 8.97
C TYR A 102 1.21 14.48 8.94
N ALA A 103 1.86 14.57 7.79
CA ALA A 103 2.97 15.47 7.55
C ALA A 103 3.05 15.88 6.08
N PHE A 104 3.74 16.98 5.80
CA PHE A 104 3.90 17.51 4.46
C PHE A 104 5.35 17.55 4.01
N LEU A 105 5.59 17.20 2.75
CA LEU A 105 6.83 17.47 2.05
C LEU A 105 6.55 18.47 0.92
N LYS A 106 7.23 19.61 0.94
CA LYS A 106 7.06 20.63 -0.09
C LYS A 106 7.71 20.19 -1.40
N GLY A 107 6.94 20.23 -2.48
CA GLY A 107 7.40 20.08 -3.86
C GLY A 107 7.50 21.43 -4.59
N LYS A 108 7.61 21.37 -5.91
CA LYS A 108 7.71 22.57 -6.77
C LYS A 108 6.40 23.38 -6.83
N THR A 109 5.27 22.73 -6.62
CA THR A 109 3.94 23.37 -6.67
C THR A 109 3.20 23.22 -5.35
N ASP A 110 2.09 23.95 -5.22
CA ASP A 110 1.15 23.82 -4.10
C ASP A 110 0.06 22.77 -4.35
N ASP A 111 0.15 22.03 -5.46
CA ASP A 111 -0.67 20.86 -5.69
C ASP A 111 -0.13 19.68 -4.88
N TYR A 112 -1.00 18.76 -4.49
CA TYR A 112 -0.67 17.66 -3.58
C TYR A 112 -0.87 16.28 -4.21
N ILE A 113 0.01 15.36 -3.82
CA ILE A 113 -0.23 13.92 -3.82
C ILE A 113 -0.45 13.50 -2.38
N ILE A 114 -1.41 12.61 -2.12
CA ILE A 114 -1.62 12.01 -0.80
C ILE A 114 -1.11 10.58 -0.85
N ILE A 115 -0.23 10.21 0.09
CA ILE A 115 0.18 8.81 0.31
C ILE A 115 -0.29 8.42 1.69
N ALA A 116 -1.09 7.37 1.76
CA ALA A 116 -1.77 6.98 2.98
C ALA A 116 -1.59 5.49 3.31
N SER A 117 -1.79 5.17 4.57
CA SER A 117 -1.84 3.82 5.12
C SER A 117 -2.56 3.87 6.48
N HIS A 118 -3.19 2.79 6.91
CA HIS A 118 -3.62 2.66 8.29
C HIS A 118 -2.51 2.06 9.17
N PHE A 119 -2.63 2.19 10.49
CA PHE A 119 -1.64 1.67 11.42
C PHE A 119 -2.22 0.85 12.58
N ASP A 120 -3.49 0.94 12.84
CA ASP A 120 -4.17 0.08 13.80
C ASP A 120 -4.17 -1.38 13.32
N SER A 121 -4.63 -2.29 14.14
CA SER A 121 -4.79 -3.70 13.79
C SER A 121 -6.08 -4.25 14.36
N ARG A 122 -6.60 -5.26 13.71
CA ARG A 122 -7.88 -5.89 14.03
C ARG A 122 -7.96 -6.36 15.49
N SER A 123 -9.06 -6.05 16.15
CA SER A 123 -9.36 -6.48 17.53
C SER A 123 -9.70 -7.94 17.67
N VAL A 124 -10.04 -8.62 16.59
CA VAL A 124 -10.47 -10.03 16.55
C VAL A 124 -9.88 -10.75 15.35
N ALA A 125 -9.59 -12.04 15.49
CA ALA A 125 -9.07 -12.89 14.40
C ALA A 125 -10.18 -13.73 13.79
N GLU A 126 -11.27 -13.11 13.33
CA GLU A 126 -12.51 -13.79 12.95
C GLU A 126 -12.33 -14.80 11.80
N LYS A 127 -11.30 -14.65 10.99
CA LYS A 127 -10.95 -15.59 9.90
C LYS A 127 -9.96 -16.67 10.34
N ASP A 128 -9.58 -16.72 11.63
CA ASP A 128 -8.62 -17.74 12.10
C ASP A 128 -9.22 -19.15 11.97
N PRO A 129 -8.45 -20.10 11.43
CA PRO A 129 -8.90 -21.49 11.31
C PRO A 129 -9.13 -22.15 12.67
N ILE A 130 -8.49 -21.67 13.72
CA ILE A 130 -8.63 -22.14 15.09
C ILE A 130 -9.65 -21.27 15.81
N GLU A 131 -10.82 -21.80 16.12
CA GLU A 131 -11.93 -21.07 16.75
C GLU A 131 -11.52 -20.37 18.06
N PHE A 132 -10.68 -21.00 18.86
CA PHE A 132 -10.15 -20.43 20.12
C PHE A 132 -9.36 -19.12 19.93
N ASN A 133 -8.92 -18.80 18.72
CA ASN A 133 -8.18 -17.57 18.44
C ASN A 133 -9.08 -16.43 17.92
N ARG A 134 -10.32 -16.74 17.49
CA ARG A 134 -11.16 -15.80 16.75
C ARG A 134 -11.59 -14.55 17.52
N ASP A 135 -11.59 -14.61 18.83
CA ASP A 135 -11.94 -13.51 19.73
C ASP A 135 -10.70 -12.71 20.22
N LYS A 136 -9.52 -12.99 19.68
CA LYS A 136 -8.26 -12.37 20.09
C LYS A 136 -7.78 -11.36 19.09
N PRO A 137 -7.14 -10.27 19.55
CA PRO A 137 -6.53 -9.28 18.66
C PRO A 137 -5.33 -9.89 17.92
N ILE A 138 -5.12 -9.41 16.69
CA ILE A 138 -4.04 -9.87 15.81
C ILE A 138 -2.82 -8.95 15.87
N SER A 139 -1.65 -9.50 15.49
CA SER A 139 -0.41 -8.73 15.39
C SER A 139 -0.49 -7.68 14.27
N GLY A 140 -1.22 -7.96 13.18
CA GLY A 140 -1.36 -7.04 12.07
C GLY A 140 -0.02 -6.69 11.42
N ALA A 141 0.82 -7.69 11.15
CA ALA A 141 2.16 -7.44 10.61
C ALA A 141 2.10 -7.02 9.14
N ASN A 142 1.22 -7.65 8.36
CA ASN A 142 0.94 -7.20 7.00
C ASN A 142 -0.15 -6.12 7.00
N ASP A 143 -1.14 -6.30 7.83
CA ASP A 143 -2.36 -5.52 7.99
C ASP A 143 -2.26 -4.60 9.22
N GLY A 144 -1.93 -3.46 9.07
CA GLY A 144 -1.46 -2.22 8.57
C GLY A 144 0.02 -1.94 8.87
N ALA A 145 0.80 -2.84 9.61
CA ALA A 145 2.18 -2.49 9.93
C ALA A 145 3.09 -2.49 8.69
N SER A 146 2.83 -3.35 7.67
CA SER A 146 3.65 -3.39 6.47
C SER A 146 3.57 -2.07 5.69
N SER A 147 2.38 -1.59 5.46
CA SER A 147 2.09 -0.37 4.70
C SER A 147 2.55 0.88 5.45
N SER A 148 2.25 1.00 6.74
CA SER A 148 2.71 2.13 7.56
C SER A 148 4.23 2.17 7.73
N GLY A 149 4.91 1.01 7.82
CA GLY A 149 6.37 0.95 7.83
C GLY A 149 7.00 1.37 6.50
N VAL A 150 6.39 0.97 5.37
CA VAL A 150 6.78 1.45 4.03
C VAL A 150 6.56 2.96 3.92
N LEU A 151 5.43 3.48 4.43
CA LEU A 151 5.12 4.91 4.39
C LEU A 151 6.17 5.76 5.12
N ILE A 152 6.59 5.37 6.33
CA ILE A 152 7.63 6.09 7.08
C ILE A 152 8.96 6.07 6.33
N GLU A 153 9.32 4.94 5.72
CA GLU A 153 10.55 4.88 4.93
C GLU A 153 10.45 5.72 3.64
N LEU A 154 9.29 5.77 3.00
CA LEU A 154 9.03 6.67 1.87
C LEU A 154 9.20 8.15 2.29
N MET A 155 8.76 8.54 3.48
CA MET A 155 8.99 9.89 4.01
C MET A 155 10.49 10.20 4.08
N ARG A 156 11.31 9.28 4.60
CA ARG A 156 12.76 9.44 4.66
C ARG A 156 13.40 9.50 3.25
N ALA A 157 13.00 8.58 2.38
CA ALA A 157 13.53 8.48 1.02
C ALA A 157 13.22 9.73 0.20
N LEU A 158 11.96 10.17 0.18
CA LEU A 158 11.50 11.31 -0.62
C LEU A 158 12.12 12.64 -0.19
N LYS A 159 12.53 12.77 1.06
CA LYS A 159 13.23 13.96 1.54
C LYS A 159 14.60 14.19 0.87
N ASN A 160 15.17 13.17 0.24
CA ASN A 160 16.42 13.29 -0.52
C ASN A 160 16.20 13.77 -1.95
N HIS A 161 14.95 13.92 -2.41
CA HIS A 161 14.63 14.50 -3.71
C HIS A 161 14.36 16.00 -3.56
N ASN A 162 15.08 16.82 -4.32
CA ASN A 162 14.93 18.28 -4.29
C ASN A 162 14.00 18.82 -5.39
N ASP A 163 13.42 17.94 -6.21
CA ASP A 163 12.76 18.30 -7.47
C ASP A 163 11.39 17.64 -7.66
N LEU A 164 10.74 17.23 -6.58
CA LEU A 164 9.41 16.63 -6.62
C LEU A 164 8.42 17.58 -7.32
N PRO A 165 7.66 17.11 -8.32
CA PRO A 165 6.75 17.98 -9.08
C PRO A 165 5.65 18.58 -8.20
N TYR A 166 5.06 17.77 -7.32
CA TYR A 166 3.99 18.14 -6.41
C TYR A 166 4.44 18.01 -4.96
N SER A 167 3.80 18.75 -4.07
CA SER A 167 3.92 18.55 -2.63
C SER A 167 3.30 17.20 -2.25
N VAL A 168 3.78 16.57 -1.18
CA VAL A 168 3.27 15.28 -0.72
C VAL A 168 2.70 15.43 0.67
N CYS A 169 1.47 14.95 0.86
CA CYS A 169 0.87 14.75 2.17
C CYS A 169 0.94 13.26 2.51
N PHE A 170 1.61 12.93 3.59
CA PHE A 170 1.66 11.57 4.13
C PHE A 170 0.63 11.46 5.26
N VAL A 171 -0.18 10.42 5.25
CA VAL A 171 -1.22 10.22 6.26
C VAL A 171 -1.19 8.80 6.80
N LEU A 172 -1.15 8.68 8.12
CA LEU A 172 -1.36 7.45 8.87
C LEU A 172 -2.76 7.49 9.47
N PHE A 173 -3.66 6.66 8.98
CA PHE A 173 -5.03 6.57 9.46
C PHE A 173 -5.13 5.68 10.69
N ASP A 174 -5.99 6.07 11.61
CA ASP A 174 -6.38 5.33 12.81
C ASP A 174 -7.82 4.81 12.63
N LEU A 175 -8.17 3.72 13.32
CA LEU A 175 -9.52 3.15 13.32
C LEU A 175 -10.00 2.73 11.92
N GLU A 176 -9.12 2.13 11.13
CA GLU A 176 -9.51 1.47 9.90
C GLU A 176 -10.17 0.13 10.19
N ASP A 177 -9.52 -0.73 11.02
CA ASP A 177 -9.64 -2.19 11.02
C ASP A 177 -10.54 -2.75 12.14
N ASP A 178 -11.38 -1.93 12.75
CA ASP A 178 -12.28 -2.35 13.84
C ASP A 178 -13.77 -2.39 13.45
N GLY A 179 -14.06 -2.43 12.13
CA GLY A 179 -15.42 -2.53 11.64
C GLY A 179 -16.06 -3.90 11.88
N ASN A 180 -17.40 -3.93 11.89
CA ASN A 180 -18.22 -5.13 12.05
C ASN A 180 -17.88 -6.01 13.26
N LEU A 181 -17.32 -5.46 14.33
CA LEU A 181 -17.10 -6.22 15.57
C LEU A 181 -18.41 -6.83 16.13
N PHE A 182 -19.56 -6.25 15.81
CA PHE A 182 -20.87 -6.76 16.19
C PHE A 182 -21.34 -7.93 15.32
N ASP A 183 -20.87 -8.09 14.10
CA ASP A 183 -21.21 -9.24 13.24
C ASP A 183 -20.59 -10.53 13.75
N VAL A 184 -19.44 -10.47 14.40
CA VAL A 184 -18.84 -11.60 15.11
C VAL A 184 -19.76 -12.08 16.26
N TYR A 185 -20.61 -11.19 16.78
CA TYR A 185 -21.53 -11.44 17.90
C TYR A 185 -23.02 -11.36 17.51
N GLY A 186 -23.35 -11.24 16.25
CA GLY A 186 -24.72 -11.52 15.76
C GLY A 186 -25.65 -10.32 15.61
N SER A 187 -25.21 -9.12 15.21
CA SER A 187 -26.17 -8.11 14.76
C SER A 187 -25.59 -7.06 13.77
N SER A 188 -26.26 -7.01 12.66
CA SER A 188 -26.38 -5.99 11.59
C SER A 188 -25.14 -5.33 11.01
N LEU A 189 -24.96 -5.67 9.78
CA LEU A 189 -24.38 -5.02 8.61
C LEU A 189 -24.48 -3.47 8.63
N ILE A 190 -23.64 -2.79 9.38
CA ILE A 190 -23.36 -1.40 9.10
C ILE A 190 -21.97 -1.38 8.47
N GLU A 191 -21.92 -1.35 7.14
CA GLU A 191 -20.67 -1.20 6.34
C GLU A 191 -19.87 0.05 6.71
N THR A 192 -20.38 0.86 7.62
CA THR A 192 -19.87 2.17 8.01
C THR A 192 -18.93 2.16 9.21
N ASP A 193 -18.70 1.00 9.84
CA ASP A 193 -17.85 0.93 11.05
C ASP A 193 -16.36 0.81 10.73
N TRP A 194 -16.02 0.54 9.46
CA TRP A 194 -14.66 0.50 8.93
C TRP A 194 -14.16 1.91 8.58
N ILE A 195 -12.87 2.08 8.40
CA ILE A 195 -12.24 3.27 7.77
C ILE A 195 -12.59 4.61 8.46
N GLN A 196 -12.82 4.58 9.79
CA GLN A 196 -13.30 5.76 10.51
C GLN A 196 -12.33 6.96 10.42
N GLY A 197 -11.01 6.67 10.41
CA GLY A 197 -9.98 7.69 10.31
C GLY A 197 -9.97 8.43 8.99
N SER A 198 -10.07 7.73 7.88
CA SER A 198 -10.11 8.36 6.56
C SER A 198 -11.42 9.11 6.31
N ILE A 199 -12.55 8.60 6.79
CA ILE A 199 -13.83 9.32 6.74
C ILE A 199 -13.73 10.65 7.50
N ALA A 200 -13.21 10.62 8.74
CA ALA A 200 -13.02 11.82 9.52
C ALA A 200 -12.04 12.79 8.85
N PHE A 201 -10.92 12.28 8.30
CA PHE A 201 -9.91 13.09 7.63
C PHE A 201 -10.48 13.83 6.41
N VAL A 202 -11.23 13.14 5.57
CA VAL A 202 -11.88 13.76 4.39
C VAL A 202 -12.88 14.81 4.84
N ASN A 203 -13.75 14.48 5.79
CA ASN A 203 -14.80 15.40 6.23
C ASN A 203 -14.26 16.66 6.94
N GLU A 204 -13.24 16.49 7.77
CA GLU A 204 -12.76 17.56 8.63
C GLU A 204 -11.58 18.29 8.01
N ILE A 205 -10.51 17.60 7.63
CA ILE A 205 -9.27 18.22 7.13
C ILE A 205 -9.44 18.78 5.73
N ILE A 206 -10.16 18.06 4.85
CA ILE A 206 -10.31 18.46 3.44
C ILE A 206 -11.55 19.32 3.22
N LEU A 207 -12.72 18.88 3.69
CA LEU A 207 -13.98 19.55 3.34
C LEU A 207 -14.33 20.69 4.30
N ARG A 208 -14.21 20.47 5.62
CA ARG A 208 -14.60 21.46 6.63
C ARG A 208 -13.54 22.55 6.81
N ASP A 209 -12.33 22.14 7.21
CA ASP A 209 -11.28 23.06 7.64
C ASP A 209 -10.39 23.52 6.48
N LYS A 210 -10.43 22.79 5.36
CA LYS A 210 -9.69 23.08 4.12
C LYS A 210 -8.18 23.25 4.35
N ILE A 211 -7.62 22.50 5.30
CA ILE A 211 -6.17 22.44 5.53
C ILE A 211 -5.47 21.94 4.28
N ILE A 212 -6.10 20.99 3.58
CA ILE A 212 -5.73 20.56 2.24
C ILE A 212 -6.88 20.98 1.30
N ASP A 213 -6.59 21.86 0.36
CA ASP A 213 -7.57 22.25 -0.65
C ASP A 213 -7.83 21.09 -1.60
N LYS A 214 -9.07 20.59 -1.60
CA LYS A 214 -9.54 19.50 -2.46
C LYS A 214 -9.15 19.69 -3.93
N GLN A 215 -9.21 20.92 -4.44
CA GLN A 215 -8.94 21.22 -5.85
C GLN A 215 -7.46 21.12 -6.20
N LYS A 216 -6.58 21.14 -5.19
CA LYS A 216 -5.14 20.99 -5.35
C LYS A 216 -4.66 19.53 -5.22
N ILE A 217 -5.53 18.59 -4.87
CA ILE A 217 -5.19 17.18 -4.80
C ILE A 217 -5.19 16.61 -6.22
N LYS A 218 -4.02 16.22 -6.72
CA LYS A 218 -3.87 15.59 -8.03
C LYS A 218 -4.34 14.14 -7.99
N PHE A 219 -3.85 13.39 -7.03
CA PHE A 219 -4.27 12.01 -6.74
C PHE A 219 -3.75 11.57 -5.38
N GLY A 220 -4.26 10.45 -4.92
CA GLY A 220 -3.70 9.73 -3.77
C GLY A 220 -3.44 8.27 -4.06
N ILE A 221 -2.60 7.66 -3.22
CA ILE A 221 -2.30 6.23 -3.21
C ILE A 221 -2.44 5.74 -1.78
N LEU A 222 -3.31 4.79 -1.57
CA LEU A 222 -3.38 4.00 -0.35
C LEU A 222 -2.43 2.81 -0.48
N LEU A 223 -1.76 2.48 0.59
CA LEU A 223 -0.98 1.26 0.75
C LEU A 223 -1.62 0.44 1.84
N ASP A 224 -2.01 -0.78 1.52
CA ASP A 224 -2.52 -1.74 2.49
C ASP A 224 -2.06 -3.16 2.19
N MET A 225 -1.71 -3.92 3.24
CA MET A 225 -1.21 -5.30 3.15
C MET A 225 -0.11 -5.51 2.10
N VAL A 226 0.93 -4.66 2.09
CA VAL A 226 1.93 -4.59 1.02
C VAL A 226 3.17 -5.47 1.23
N GLY A 227 3.20 -6.33 2.26
CA GLY A 227 4.41 -7.05 2.65
C GLY A 227 4.40 -8.56 2.41
N SER A 228 3.30 -9.16 1.98
CA SER A 228 3.17 -10.62 1.84
C SER A 228 4.22 -11.24 0.90
N LYS A 229 4.75 -12.43 1.28
CA LYS A 229 5.62 -13.24 0.41
C LYS A 229 4.98 -13.65 -0.92
N THR A 230 3.65 -13.73 -0.93
CA THR A 230 2.85 -14.18 -2.06
C THR A 230 2.04 -13.06 -2.70
N ALA A 231 2.38 -11.81 -2.40
CA ALA A 231 1.62 -10.64 -2.82
C ALA A 231 1.34 -10.60 -4.33
N LYS A 232 0.10 -10.25 -4.65
CA LYS A 232 -0.40 -10.02 -6.00
C LYS A 232 -1.25 -8.76 -6.00
N PHE A 233 -0.64 -7.62 -6.28
CA PHE A 233 -1.37 -6.37 -6.40
C PHE A 233 -2.16 -6.37 -7.70
N LYS A 234 -3.46 -6.18 -7.59
CA LYS A 234 -4.41 -6.10 -8.71
C LYS A 234 -5.16 -4.78 -8.63
N TYR A 235 -5.88 -4.44 -9.68
CA TYR A 235 -6.69 -3.22 -9.69
C TYR A 235 -7.91 -3.35 -8.77
N GLU A 236 -8.16 -2.35 -7.94
CA GLU A 236 -9.47 -2.15 -7.34
C GLU A 236 -10.41 -1.64 -8.43
N SER A 237 -11.55 -2.31 -8.61
CA SER A 237 -12.37 -2.17 -9.82
C SER A 237 -13.03 -0.80 -9.94
N PHE A 238 -13.53 -0.23 -8.83
CA PHE A 238 -14.22 1.05 -8.87
C PHE A 238 -13.23 2.18 -9.16
N ALA A 239 -12.14 2.27 -8.42
CA ALA A 239 -11.13 3.30 -8.64
C ALA A 239 -10.48 3.15 -10.04
N HIS A 240 -10.22 1.92 -10.51
CA HIS A 240 -9.67 1.70 -11.84
C HIS A 240 -10.62 2.17 -12.96
N THR A 241 -11.94 2.01 -12.78
CA THR A 241 -12.92 2.49 -13.76
C THR A 241 -12.81 3.99 -14.01
N TYR A 242 -12.55 4.78 -12.98
CA TYR A 242 -12.51 6.24 -13.08
C TYR A 242 -11.09 6.81 -13.21
N TYR A 243 -10.08 6.12 -12.68
CA TYR A 243 -8.72 6.61 -12.54
C TYR A 243 -7.66 5.63 -13.08
N SER A 244 -7.99 4.92 -14.17
CA SER A 244 -7.12 3.93 -14.80
C SER A 244 -5.75 4.50 -15.21
N SER A 245 -5.65 5.78 -15.57
CA SER A 245 -4.37 6.41 -15.92
C SER A 245 -3.36 6.33 -14.78
N ILE A 246 -3.80 6.49 -13.53
CA ILE A 246 -2.93 6.41 -12.35
C ILE A 246 -2.48 4.97 -12.13
N TYR A 247 -3.41 4.02 -12.10
CA TYR A 247 -3.10 2.59 -11.97
C TYR A 247 -2.13 2.11 -13.04
N ASN A 248 -2.47 2.35 -14.32
CA ASN A 248 -1.65 1.91 -15.45
C ASN A 248 -0.23 2.46 -15.36
N LYS A 249 -0.09 3.71 -14.89
CA LYS A 249 1.23 4.33 -14.77
C LYS A 249 2.04 3.76 -13.61
N VAL A 250 1.42 3.52 -12.45
CA VAL A 250 2.08 2.86 -11.31
C VAL A 250 2.52 1.45 -11.67
N TRP A 251 1.66 0.66 -12.31
CA TRP A 251 1.97 -0.71 -12.77
C TRP A 251 3.07 -0.71 -13.85
N GLN A 252 3.04 0.26 -14.77
CA GLN A 252 4.11 0.45 -15.74
C GLN A 252 5.44 0.75 -15.03
N TYR A 253 5.46 1.66 -14.06
CA TYR A 253 6.66 1.99 -13.32
C TYR A 253 7.19 0.80 -12.50
N ALA A 254 6.32 -0.01 -11.92
CA ALA A 254 6.72 -1.26 -11.28
C ALA A 254 7.41 -2.20 -12.28
N SER A 255 6.89 -2.32 -13.49
CA SER A 255 7.49 -3.11 -14.56
C SER A 255 8.85 -2.57 -15.00
N ASP A 256 8.96 -1.24 -15.21
CA ASP A 256 10.20 -0.59 -15.62
C ASP A 256 11.33 -0.75 -14.59
N LEU A 257 10.96 -0.83 -13.30
CA LEU A 257 11.87 -1.10 -12.19
C LEU A 257 12.21 -2.59 -12.01
N GLY A 258 11.57 -3.50 -12.78
CA GLY A 258 11.78 -4.95 -12.68
C GLY A 258 10.89 -5.64 -11.64
N TYR A 259 9.88 -4.95 -11.12
CA TYR A 259 8.95 -5.48 -10.10
C TYR A 259 7.59 -5.94 -10.66
N GLY A 260 7.41 -5.96 -11.98
CA GLY A 260 6.15 -6.32 -12.64
C GLY A 260 5.54 -7.66 -12.21
N LYS A 261 6.35 -8.59 -11.70
CA LYS A 261 5.86 -9.88 -11.18
C LYS A 261 4.95 -9.78 -9.94
N TYR A 262 4.89 -8.63 -9.28
CA TYR A 262 4.01 -8.39 -8.13
C TYR A 262 2.74 -7.62 -8.53
N PHE A 263 2.71 -6.94 -9.69
CA PHE A 263 1.66 -6.05 -10.16
C PHE A 263 0.96 -6.66 -11.38
N PHE A 264 -0.28 -7.11 -11.18
CA PHE A 264 -1.03 -7.90 -12.17
C PHE A 264 -2.09 -7.05 -12.86
N ASP A 265 -2.20 -7.18 -14.18
CA ASP A 265 -3.29 -6.60 -14.98
C ASP A 265 -4.57 -7.43 -14.82
N GLU A 266 -5.09 -7.46 -13.60
CA GLU A 266 -6.28 -8.17 -13.17
C GLU A 266 -7.03 -7.33 -12.14
N HIS A 267 -8.31 -7.64 -11.89
CA HIS A 267 -9.14 -6.95 -10.92
C HIS A 267 -9.49 -7.84 -9.73
N TYR A 268 -9.57 -7.24 -8.54
CA TYR A 268 -10.15 -7.90 -7.36
C TYR A 268 -11.68 -7.81 -7.33
N GLY A 269 -12.26 -6.74 -7.75
CA GLY A 269 -13.61 -6.31 -7.48
C GLY A 269 -13.60 -4.95 -6.79
N THR A 270 -14.72 -4.48 -6.31
CA THR A 270 -14.83 -3.27 -5.49
C THR A 270 -14.47 -3.60 -4.05
N ILE A 271 -13.60 -2.80 -3.46
CA ILE A 271 -13.11 -2.94 -2.08
C ILE A 271 -13.49 -1.68 -1.32
N THR A 272 -14.00 -1.84 -0.09
CA THR A 272 -14.15 -0.72 0.85
C THR A 272 -12.86 -0.64 1.67
N ASP A 273 -12.15 0.48 1.55
CA ASP A 273 -10.90 0.76 2.24
C ASP A 273 -10.70 2.27 2.35
N ASP A 274 -9.67 2.74 3.01
CA ASP A 274 -9.38 4.16 3.31
C ASP A 274 -9.32 5.08 2.07
N HIS A 275 -9.20 4.54 0.87
CA HIS A 275 -9.35 5.30 -0.40
C HIS A 275 -10.80 5.67 -0.70
N THR A 276 -11.78 4.91 -0.20
CA THR A 276 -13.21 5.05 -0.51
C THR A 276 -13.79 6.44 -0.16
N PRO A 277 -13.52 7.07 1.00
CA PRO A 277 -14.04 8.39 1.31
C PRO A 277 -13.57 9.47 0.33
N PHE A 278 -12.34 9.33 -0.20
CA PHE A 278 -11.80 10.24 -1.23
C PHE A 278 -12.53 10.06 -2.56
N LEU A 279 -12.78 8.81 -2.96
CA LEU A 279 -13.53 8.51 -4.19
C LEU A 279 -14.96 9.05 -4.14
N ASN A 280 -15.63 8.95 -2.99
CA ASN A 280 -16.96 9.51 -2.77
C ASN A 280 -16.98 11.03 -3.00
N GLU A 281 -15.89 11.70 -2.71
CA GLU A 281 -15.69 13.11 -2.96
C GLU A 281 -15.09 13.42 -4.34
N ARG A 282 -14.98 12.44 -5.22
CA ARG A 282 -14.38 12.55 -6.57
C ARG A 282 -12.92 13.03 -6.54
N ILE A 283 -12.20 12.71 -5.48
CA ILE A 283 -10.76 12.88 -5.39
C ILE A 283 -10.14 11.62 -5.99
N PRO A 284 -9.28 11.73 -7.04
CA PRO A 284 -8.59 10.57 -7.61
C PRO A 284 -7.78 9.86 -6.54
N PHE A 285 -8.08 8.61 -6.26
CA PHE A 285 -7.35 7.80 -5.26
C PHE A 285 -7.29 6.36 -5.74
N ILE A 286 -6.13 5.73 -5.65
CA ILE A 286 -5.93 4.32 -5.95
C ILE A 286 -5.53 3.56 -4.71
N ASP A 287 -5.76 2.26 -4.74
CA ASP A 287 -5.41 1.35 -3.68
C ASP A 287 -4.38 0.32 -4.18
N VAL A 288 -3.28 0.17 -3.47
CA VAL A 288 -2.25 -0.85 -3.70
C VAL A 288 -2.33 -1.84 -2.55
N ILE A 289 -3.13 -2.89 -2.76
CA ILE A 289 -3.49 -3.86 -1.74
C ILE A 289 -3.30 -5.31 -2.23
N ASP A 290 -2.94 -6.23 -1.32
CA ASP A 290 -2.98 -7.68 -1.56
C ASP A 290 -4.19 -8.33 -0.88
N MET A 291 -5.38 -8.21 -1.48
CA MET A 291 -6.59 -8.88 -0.98
C MET A 291 -6.52 -10.42 -1.02
N GLY A 292 -5.50 -10.98 -1.67
CA GLY A 292 -5.22 -12.40 -1.69
C GLY A 292 -4.43 -12.92 -0.50
N TYR A 293 -4.08 -12.06 0.46
CA TYR A 293 -3.28 -12.43 1.62
C TYR A 293 -3.96 -13.50 2.48
N PRO A 294 -3.37 -14.70 2.61
CA PRO A 294 -4.08 -15.84 3.22
C PRO A 294 -4.21 -15.76 4.75
N PHE A 295 -3.47 -14.85 5.39
CA PHE A 295 -3.49 -14.66 6.84
C PHE A 295 -4.23 -13.41 7.29
N HIS A 296 -4.92 -12.73 6.37
CA HIS A 296 -5.77 -11.57 6.64
C HIS A 296 -6.79 -11.90 7.74
N HIS A 297 -6.84 -11.10 8.80
CA HIS A 297 -7.69 -11.26 9.98
C HIS A 297 -7.52 -12.61 10.70
N THR A 298 -6.29 -13.13 10.75
CA THR A 298 -5.95 -14.33 11.51
C THR A 298 -4.82 -14.06 12.50
N SER A 299 -4.70 -14.89 13.53
CA SER A 299 -3.57 -14.85 14.49
C SER A 299 -2.22 -15.14 13.83
N GLN A 300 -2.22 -15.58 12.56
CA GLN A 300 -1.02 -15.86 11.78
C GLN A 300 -0.49 -14.67 11.00
N ASP A 301 -1.16 -13.51 11.04
CA ASP A 301 -0.59 -12.29 10.47
C ASP A 301 0.56 -11.75 11.31
N THR A 302 1.71 -12.36 11.11
CA THR A 302 2.95 -12.15 11.87
C THR A 302 4.12 -11.80 10.96
N ILE A 303 5.16 -11.18 11.51
CA ILE A 303 6.28 -10.61 10.74
C ILE A 303 7.03 -11.62 9.87
N ASP A 304 7.01 -12.91 10.21
CA ASP A 304 7.61 -13.99 9.42
C ASP A 304 6.87 -14.27 8.10
N LYS A 305 5.67 -13.75 7.91
CA LYS A 305 4.91 -13.85 6.65
C LYS A 305 5.35 -12.81 5.62
N LEU A 306 6.09 -11.79 6.05
CA LEU A 306 6.53 -10.71 5.17
C LEU A 306 7.78 -11.10 4.37
N ASP A 307 7.94 -10.46 3.21
CA ASP A 307 9.13 -10.56 2.34
C ASP A 307 9.66 -9.15 2.03
N LYS A 308 10.93 -8.93 2.35
CA LYS A 308 11.61 -7.67 2.04
C LYS A 308 11.58 -7.34 0.54
N LYS A 309 11.57 -8.34 -0.35
CA LYS A 309 11.51 -8.10 -1.80
C LYS A 309 10.17 -7.50 -2.22
N THR A 310 9.08 -7.90 -1.58
CA THR A 310 7.76 -7.32 -1.84
C THR A 310 7.69 -5.89 -1.30
N LEU A 311 8.15 -5.66 -0.07
CA LEU A 311 8.25 -4.33 0.52
C LEU A 311 9.11 -3.38 -0.32
N GLU A 312 10.27 -3.87 -0.82
CA GLU A 312 11.14 -3.11 -1.71
C GLU A 312 10.45 -2.77 -3.03
N ALA A 313 9.75 -3.75 -3.62
CA ALA A 313 9.03 -3.54 -4.87
C ALA A 313 7.98 -2.42 -4.74
N VAL A 314 7.19 -2.44 -3.66
CA VAL A 314 6.20 -1.39 -3.41
C VAL A 314 6.90 -0.05 -3.11
N GLY A 315 7.82 -0.01 -2.16
CA GLY A 315 8.47 1.24 -1.74
C GLY A 315 9.16 1.96 -2.90
N LYS A 316 9.97 1.24 -3.69
CA LYS A 316 10.65 1.84 -4.85
C LYS A 316 9.69 2.23 -5.97
N THR A 317 8.64 1.46 -6.21
CA THR A 317 7.62 1.82 -7.20
C THR A 317 6.91 3.11 -6.82
N ILE A 318 6.52 3.26 -5.55
CA ILE A 318 5.84 4.48 -5.08
C ILE A 318 6.79 5.67 -5.05
N GLU A 319 8.04 5.51 -4.59
CA GLU A 319 9.05 6.58 -4.67
C GLU A 319 9.22 7.07 -6.11
N TYR A 320 9.38 6.15 -7.06
CA TYR A 320 9.54 6.48 -8.47
C TYR A 320 8.29 7.14 -9.06
N THR A 321 7.10 6.69 -8.64
CA THR A 321 5.82 7.27 -9.04
C THR A 321 5.71 8.73 -8.60
N ILE A 322 6.04 9.03 -7.35
CA ILE A 322 5.97 10.40 -6.80
C ILE A 322 6.98 11.31 -7.51
N LYS A 323 8.20 10.82 -7.74
CA LYS A 323 9.25 11.55 -8.46
C LYS A 323 8.87 11.91 -9.90
N ASN A 324 8.07 11.08 -10.57
CA ASN A 324 7.62 11.25 -11.96
C ASN A 324 6.12 11.53 -12.07
N SER A 325 5.53 12.09 -11.04
CA SER A 325 4.08 12.24 -10.92
C SER A 325 3.48 13.23 -11.95
N ASP A 326 4.25 14.18 -12.44
CA ASP A 326 3.88 15.08 -13.54
C ASP A 326 3.68 14.37 -14.90
N LYS A 327 4.07 13.09 -15.01
CA LYS A 327 3.92 12.27 -16.22
C LYS A 327 2.74 11.31 -16.18
N ILE A 328 1.87 11.43 -15.17
CA ILE A 328 0.71 10.52 -14.98
C ILE A 328 -0.50 10.98 -15.80
N PHE A 329 -0.62 12.26 -16.04
CA PHE A 329 -1.72 12.89 -16.77
C PHE A 329 -1.26 13.52 -18.07
#